data_3dc1fe59d1c58d7e6e18e92fe6ff87af
#
_entry.id   3dc1fe59d1c58d7e6e18e92fe6ff87af
#
_cell.length_a   1.000
_cell.length_b   1.000
_cell.length_c   1.000
_cell.angle_alpha   90.00
_cell.angle_beta   90.00
_cell.angle_gamma   90.00
#
_symmetry.space_group_name_H-M   'P 1'
#
loop_
_entity.id
_entity.type
_entity.pdbx_description
1 polymer ?
#
loop_
_entity_poly.entity_id
_entity_poly.type
_entity_poly.pdbx_seq_one_letter_code
_entity_poly.pdbx_strand_id
1 'polypeptide(L)'
;MFSNLHSSSVGPSVLSVSLATGILVTGFAGPAMAATDPAAKTVEIKAIDLHTWKLDPATGWSVRKLIGKKVKGPKGENVGEVDNIIFGPDGKVHELIVSTGGFLGLGEKNLAVKWADVTVSPDYKFVTTPITAASVKKYGLFDGIPKSSGPLAERDWRSSELIGDYVYLKGNLHYAYVRDLIVSKGGELQAVIVSPDVGFSHGDGSYSGGYYAYPYYGYGYGYGHGYGHEVGWNPGNAHYNLPYAKADITDLLPYAYRK
;
A
#
# COMPACT_ATOMS: atom_id res chain seq x y z
N MET A 1 -65.61 -37.39 55.02
CA MET A 1 -65.52 -36.79 56.35
C MET A 1 -65.06 -35.34 56.16
N PHE A 2 -66.01 -34.49 56.48
CA PHE A 2 -65.92 -33.10 56.99
C PHE A 2 -64.87 -32.14 56.38
N SER A 3 -65.28 -31.11 55.66
CA SER A 3 -65.84 -29.82 56.12
C SER A 3 -64.73 -28.81 56.42
N ASN A 4 -64.71 -27.68 55.77
CA ASN A 4 -65.32 -26.34 55.94
C ASN A 4 -64.57 -25.33 55.08
N LEU A 5 -65.16 -24.66 54.19
CA LEU A 5 -65.86 -23.35 54.24
C LEU A 5 -65.18 -22.25 55.08
N HIS A 6 -64.76 -21.19 54.41
CA HIS A 6 -65.07 -19.77 54.68
C HIS A 6 -64.51 -18.92 53.52
N SER A 7 -65.28 -18.33 52.72
CA SER A 7 -66.07 -17.12 52.60
C SER A 7 -65.42 -15.85 53.08
N SER A 8 -65.34 -14.90 52.16
CA SER A 8 -65.53 -13.43 52.19
C SER A 8 -64.44 -12.72 51.40
N SER A 9 -64.62 -11.70 50.67
CA SER A 9 -65.76 -10.86 50.25
C SER A 9 -65.27 -9.91 49.18
N VAL A 10 -66.15 -9.57 48.32
CA VAL A 10 -66.15 -8.66 47.20
C VAL A 10 -65.68 -7.25 47.53
N GLY A 11 -64.96 -6.66 46.63
CA GLY A 11 -64.83 -5.19 46.48
C GLY A 11 -64.42 -4.81 45.03
N PRO A 12 -65.21 -4.01 44.33
CA PRO A 12 -64.93 -3.63 42.96
C PRO A 12 -63.95 -2.46 42.92
N SER A 13 -62.85 -2.61 42.20
CA SER A 13 -61.98 -1.48 41.91
C SER A 13 -61.98 -1.16 40.43
N VAL A 14 -62.32 0.04 40.19
CA VAL A 14 -62.56 0.82 39.00
C VAL A 14 -61.47 0.65 37.96
N LEU A 15 -61.85 0.30 36.72
CA LEU A 15 -60.99 0.40 35.54
C LEU A 15 -60.78 1.89 35.23
N SER A 16 -59.59 2.40 35.40
CA SER A 16 -59.15 3.63 34.77
C SER A 16 -58.36 3.30 33.51
N VAL A 17 -58.97 3.49 32.35
CA VAL A 17 -58.34 3.43 31.05
C VAL A 17 -57.62 4.75 30.81
N SER A 18 -56.32 4.73 30.99
CA SER A 18 -55.46 5.84 30.52
C SER A 18 -55.02 5.57 29.11
N LEU A 19 -55.57 6.31 28.17
CA LEU A 19 -55.08 6.39 26.78
C LEU A 19 -53.77 7.14 26.79
N ALA A 20 -52.66 6.44 26.79
CA ALA A 20 -51.34 7.04 26.52
C ALA A 20 -51.13 7.03 25.01
N THR A 21 -51.27 8.18 24.40
CA THR A 21 -50.88 8.45 23.01
C THR A 21 -49.37 8.38 22.93
N GLY A 22 -48.83 7.22 22.58
CA GLY A 22 -47.40 7.02 22.32
C GLY A 22 -46.97 7.70 21.04
N ILE A 23 -46.28 8.80 21.12
CA ILE A 23 -45.54 9.38 20.00
C ILE A 23 -44.35 8.46 19.74
N LEU A 24 -44.40 7.74 18.60
CA LEU A 24 -43.32 6.93 18.12
C LEU A 24 -42.21 7.89 17.59
N VAL A 25 -41.28 8.27 18.44
CA VAL A 25 -40.05 8.96 17.99
C VAL A 25 -39.16 7.90 17.35
N THR A 26 -39.18 7.81 16.04
CA THR A 26 -38.17 7.08 15.28
C THR A 26 -36.86 7.84 15.40
N GLY A 27 -36.09 7.49 16.42
CA GLY A 27 -34.71 7.95 16.54
C GLY A 27 -33.90 7.41 15.35
N PHE A 28 -33.53 8.30 14.43
CA PHE A 28 -32.43 8.03 13.51
C PHE A 28 -31.19 7.84 14.37
N ALA A 29 -30.77 6.58 14.53
CA ALA A 29 -29.43 6.28 15.01
C ALA A 29 -28.46 6.75 13.91
N GLY A 30 -27.90 7.93 14.06
CA GLY A 30 -26.76 8.36 13.27
C GLY A 30 -25.60 7.36 13.45
N PRO A 31 -24.69 7.24 12.47
CA PRO A 31 -23.56 6.34 12.62
C PRO A 31 -22.80 6.70 13.90
N ALA A 32 -22.67 5.72 14.78
CA ALA A 32 -21.88 5.85 15.98
C ALA A 32 -20.46 6.26 15.55
N MET A 33 -20.05 7.48 15.86
CA MET A 33 -18.65 7.87 15.71
C MET A 33 -17.86 6.96 16.63
N ALA A 34 -16.98 6.16 16.04
CA ALA A 34 -16.06 5.32 16.80
C ALA A 34 -15.31 6.20 17.79
N ALA A 35 -15.44 5.89 19.06
CA ALA A 35 -14.71 6.57 20.11
C ALA A 35 -13.21 6.40 19.83
N THR A 36 -12.50 7.49 19.66
CA THR A 36 -11.04 7.51 19.57
C THR A 36 -10.49 7.00 20.89
N ASP A 37 -9.76 5.87 20.84
CA ASP A 37 -9.07 5.33 22.02
C ASP A 37 -7.96 6.30 22.44
N PRO A 38 -8.05 6.95 23.61
CA PRO A 38 -7.08 7.94 24.06
C PRO A 38 -5.72 7.34 24.45
N ALA A 39 -5.57 6.01 24.39
CA ALA A 39 -4.36 5.30 24.82
C ALA A 39 -3.45 4.88 23.66
N ALA A 40 -3.80 5.14 22.42
CA ALA A 40 -2.91 4.83 21.31
C ALA A 40 -1.69 5.74 21.35
N LYS A 41 -0.56 5.19 21.77
CA LYS A 41 0.72 5.87 21.71
C LYS A 41 1.05 6.19 20.26
N THR A 42 1.13 7.46 19.93
CA THR A 42 1.67 7.91 18.64
C THR A 42 3.11 7.44 18.57
N VAL A 43 3.41 6.50 17.68
CA VAL A 43 4.79 6.09 17.41
C VAL A 43 5.40 7.19 16.55
N GLU A 44 6.25 8.03 17.16
CA GLU A 44 6.99 9.04 16.41
C GLU A 44 8.03 8.34 15.53
N ILE A 45 7.86 8.42 14.20
CA ILE A 45 8.86 7.92 13.26
C ILE A 45 9.94 8.98 13.15
N LYS A 46 11.13 8.65 13.64
CA LYS A 46 12.29 9.53 13.57
C LYS A 46 12.80 9.63 12.13
N ALA A 47 12.97 10.85 11.64
CA ALA A 47 13.59 11.11 10.35
C ALA A 47 15.05 10.59 10.33
N ILE A 48 15.41 9.89 9.27
CA ILE A 48 16.79 9.49 9.01
C ILE A 48 17.55 10.71 8.49
N ASP A 49 18.75 10.95 8.99
CA ASP A 49 19.59 12.05 8.50
C ASP A 49 20.04 11.78 7.05
N LEU A 50 19.51 12.58 6.12
CA LEU A 50 19.77 12.45 4.68
C LEU A 50 21.20 12.75 4.27
N HIS A 51 21.96 13.52 5.07
CA HIS A 51 23.35 13.81 4.78
C HIS A 51 24.27 12.62 5.05
N THR A 52 23.88 11.77 6.00
CA THR A 52 24.62 10.54 6.34
C THR A 52 24.06 9.29 5.68
N TRP A 53 22.75 9.30 5.34
CA TRP A 53 22.11 8.18 4.65
C TRP A 53 22.61 8.07 3.20
N LYS A 54 22.96 6.87 2.79
CA LYS A 54 23.44 6.60 1.43
C LYS A 54 22.68 5.43 0.85
N LEU A 55 22.13 5.66 -0.33
CA LEU A 55 21.59 4.60 -1.19
C LEU A 55 22.68 4.27 -2.22
N ASP A 56 23.20 3.03 -2.19
CA ASP A 56 24.12 2.57 -3.23
C ASP A 56 23.33 2.09 -4.46
N PRO A 57 23.38 2.79 -5.58
CA PRO A 57 22.66 2.40 -6.79
C PRO A 57 23.08 1.02 -7.35
N ALA A 58 24.24 0.49 -6.92
CA ALA A 58 24.75 -0.79 -7.38
C ALA A 58 24.13 -1.99 -6.64
N THR A 59 23.57 -1.78 -5.46
CA THR A 59 23.10 -2.86 -4.58
C THR A 59 21.62 -3.20 -4.76
N GLY A 60 20.86 -2.39 -5.49
CA GLY A 60 19.42 -2.53 -5.63
C GLY A 60 18.93 -2.60 -7.07
N TRP A 61 17.65 -2.90 -7.19
CA TRP A 61 16.92 -2.93 -8.45
C TRP A 61 15.90 -1.80 -8.49
N SER A 62 15.87 -1.03 -9.58
CA SER A 62 14.81 -0.08 -9.88
C SER A 62 13.57 -0.84 -10.32
N VAL A 63 12.46 -0.70 -9.59
CA VAL A 63 11.17 -1.29 -9.92
C VAL A 63 10.69 -0.81 -11.29
N ARG A 64 10.78 0.50 -11.54
CA ARG A 64 10.40 1.09 -12.82
C ARG A 64 11.18 0.53 -14.00
N LYS A 65 12.48 0.24 -13.80
CA LYS A 65 13.30 -0.38 -14.86
C LYS A 65 12.97 -1.85 -15.06
N LEU A 66 12.42 -2.53 -14.06
CA LEU A 66 12.00 -3.93 -14.18
C LEU A 66 10.67 -4.08 -14.92
N ILE A 67 9.72 -3.17 -14.70
CA ILE A 67 8.43 -3.18 -15.40
C ILE A 67 8.65 -3.15 -16.92
N GLY A 68 7.93 -4.00 -17.66
CA GLY A 68 8.04 -4.16 -19.10
C GLY A 68 9.27 -4.96 -19.57
N LYS A 69 10.12 -5.45 -18.65
CA LYS A 69 11.25 -6.31 -19.05
C LYS A 69 10.79 -7.71 -19.43
N LYS A 70 11.46 -8.26 -20.42
CA LYS A 70 11.22 -9.64 -20.85
C LYS A 70 11.48 -10.61 -19.71
N VAL A 71 10.58 -11.56 -19.56
CA VAL A 71 10.72 -12.68 -18.64
C VAL A 71 11.09 -13.92 -19.43
N LYS A 72 12.15 -14.59 -19.00
CA LYS A 72 12.67 -15.81 -19.62
C LYS A 72 12.44 -17.01 -18.70
N GLY A 73 12.10 -18.12 -19.29
CA GLY A 73 12.08 -19.42 -18.64
C GLY A 73 13.49 -20.03 -18.50
N PRO A 74 13.59 -21.24 -17.91
CA PRO A 74 14.87 -21.88 -17.58
C PRO A 74 15.76 -22.20 -18.80
N LYS A 75 15.14 -22.34 -19.98
CA LYS A 75 15.86 -22.63 -21.24
C LYS A 75 16.11 -21.35 -22.05
N GLY A 76 15.86 -20.16 -21.47
CA GLY A 76 16.02 -18.88 -22.15
C GLY A 76 14.86 -18.51 -23.07
N GLU A 77 13.80 -19.33 -23.13
CA GLU A 77 12.57 -19.04 -23.87
C GLU A 77 11.87 -17.79 -23.29
N ASN A 78 11.25 -16.99 -24.14
CA ASN A 78 10.46 -15.86 -23.71
C ASN A 78 9.11 -16.37 -23.16
N VAL A 79 8.76 -16.03 -21.91
CA VAL A 79 7.49 -16.41 -21.27
C VAL A 79 6.55 -15.24 -21.05
N GLY A 80 7.02 -14.01 -21.25
CA GLY A 80 6.20 -12.81 -21.09
C GLY A 80 7.02 -11.58 -20.73
N GLU A 81 6.38 -10.65 -20.07
CA GLU A 81 6.96 -9.40 -19.60
C GLU A 81 6.57 -9.14 -18.14
N VAL A 82 7.41 -8.41 -17.42
CA VAL A 82 7.10 -7.96 -16.05
C VAL A 82 5.97 -6.95 -16.11
N ASP A 83 4.83 -7.26 -15.49
CA ASP A 83 3.68 -6.37 -15.41
C ASP A 83 3.71 -5.52 -14.13
N ASN A 84 3.97 -6.16 -12.99
CA ASN A 84 3.95 -5.50 -11.70
C ASN A 84 4.85 -6.20 -10.68
N ILE A 85 5.06 -5.56 -9.54
CA ILE A 85 5.74 -6.13 -8.38
C ILE A 85 4.81 -5.96 -7.17
N ILE A 86 4.62 -7.05 -6.43
CA ILE A 86 3.77 -7.09 -5.24
C ILE A 86 4.65 -7.00 -4.00
N PHE A 87 4.30 -6.07 -3.14
CA PHE A 87 4.94 -5.85 -1.85
C PHE A 87 4.00 -6.26 -0.72
N GLY A 88 4.56 -6.80 0.35
CA GLY A 88 3.89 -6.95 1.62
C GLY A 88 3.90 -5.66 2.45
N PRO A 89 3.11 -5.62 3.54
CA PRO A 89 3.08 -4.48 4.46
C PRO A 89 4.42 -4.25 5.18
N ASP A 90 5.28 -5.25 5.21
CA ASP A 90 6.65 -5.18 5.76
C ASP A 90 7.65 -4.52 4.78
N GLY A 91 7.20 -4.11 3.60
CA GLY A 91 8.04 -3.51 2.56
C GLY A 91 8.91 -4.52 1.81
N LYS A 92 8.61 -5.82 1.89
CA LYS A 92 9.30 -6.84 1.10
C LYS A 92 8.54 -7.17 -0.17
N VAL A 93 9.28 -7.47 -1.21
CA VAL A 93 8.70 -8.02 -2.44
C VAL A 93 8.28 -9.46 -2.16
N HIS A 94 7.00 -9.74 -2.32
CA HIS A 94 6.44 -11.08 -2.25
C HIS A 94 6.47 -11.76 -3.61
N GLU A 95 5.99 -11.07 -4.64
CA GLU A 95 5.78 -11.65 -5.95
C GLU A 95 6.13 -10.70 -7.08
N LEU A 96 6.52 -11.28 -8.21
CA LEU A 96 6.61 -10.64 -9.52
C LEU A 96 5.39 -11.06 -10.35
N ILE A 97 4.68 -10.12 -10.91
CA ILE A 97 3.59 -10.38 -11.84
C ILE A 97 4.13 -10.39 -13.26
N VAL A 98 3.87 -11.49 -13.97
CA VAL A 98 4.29 -11.71 -15.34
C VAL A 98 3.09 -11.76 -16.25
N SER A 99 2.98 -10.83 -17.20
CA SER A 99 2.01 -10.91 -18.29
C SER A 99 2.54 -11.80 -19.40
N THR A 100 1.80 -12.84 -19.75
CA THR A 100 2.25 -13.84 -20.77
C THR A 100 1.98 -13.41 -22.19
N GLY A 101 1.18 -12.37 -22.42
CA GLY A 101 0.87 -11.84 -23.75
C GLY A 101 0.31 -12.88 -24.74
N GLY A 102 -0.27 -13.97 -24.24
CA GLY A 102 -0.77 -15.07 -25.06
C GLY A 102 0.32 -16.02 -25.60
N PHE A 103 1.59 -15.78 -25.26
CA PHE A 103 2.75 -16.53 -25.80
C PHE A 103 2.68 -18.04 -25.55
N LEU A 104 2.12 -18.49 -24.43
CA LEU A 104 2.02 -19.91 -24.07
C LEU A 104 0.74 -20.59 -24.59
N GLY A 105 0.01 -19.96 -25.52
CA GLY A 105 -1.26 -20.49 -26.04
C GLY A 105 -2.40 -20.48 -25.00
N LEU A 106 -2.22 -19.74 -23.92
CA LEU A 106 -3.17 -19.65 -22.80
C LEU A 106 -4.05 -18.41 -22.86
N GLY A 107 -3.89 -17.58 -23.90
CA GLY A 107 -4.41 -16.23 -23.92
C GLY A 107 -3.53 -15.27 -23.09
N GLU A 108 -3.94 -14.02 -22.97
CA GLU A 108 -3.26 -13.05 -22.10
C GLU A 108 -3.60 -13.39 -20.65
N LYS A 109 -2.57 -13.73 -19.86
CA LYS A 109 -2.71 -14.07 -18.45
C LYS A 109 -1.58 -13.47 -17.63
N ASN A 110 -1.91 -13.06 -16.42
CA ASN A 110 -0.96 -12.60 -15.44
C ASN A 110 -0.66 -13.72 -14.45
N LEU A 111 0.60 -14.03 -14.27
CA LEU A 111 1.10 -15.08 -13.40
C LEU A 111 1.84 -14.44 -12.23
N ALA A 112 1.60 -14.93 -11.02
CA ALA A 112 2.35 -14.54 -9.83
C ALA A 112 3.53 -15.50 -9.63
N VAL A 113 4.74 -14.95 -9.55
CA VAL A 113 5.98 -15.66 -9.29
C VAL A 113 6.61 -15.16 -8.02
N LYS A 114 6.88 -16.04 -7.07
CA LYS A 114 7.53 -15.66 -5.82
C LYS A 114 8.87 -14.99 -6.08
N TRP A 115 9.18 -13.89 -5.38
CA TRP A 115 10.43 -13.16 -5.58
C TRP A 115 11.67 -14.04 -5.39
N ALA A 116 11.61 -14.99 -4.47
CA ALA A 116 12.69 -15.95 -4.25
C ALA A 116 13.07 -16.80 -5.48
N ASP A 117 12.12 -16.95 -6.41
CA ASP A 117 12.29 -17.71 -7.66
C ASP A 117 12.68 -16.81 -8.84
N VAL A 118 12.90 -15.52 -8.60
CA VAL A 118 13.20 -14.52 -9.63
C VAL A 118 14.68 -14.20 -9.65
N THR A 119 15.26 -14.15 -10.84
CA THR A 119 16.64 -13.67 -11.05
C THR A 119 16.63 -12.53 -12.05
N VAL A 120 17.09 -11.35 -11.62
CA VAL A 120 17.23 -10.17 -12.47
C VAL A 120 18.60 -10.19 -13.13
N SER A 121 18.66 -10.01 -14.46
CA SER A 121 19.94 -9.88 -15.16
C SER A 121 20.67 -8.61 -14.72
N PRO A 122 22.02 -8.64 -14.54
CA PRO A 122 22.77 -7.49 -14.02
C PRO A 122 22.64 -6.21 -14.86
N ASP A 123 22.34 -6.37 -16.14
CA ASP A 123 22.18 -5.28 -17.12
C ASP A 123 20.70 -4.85 -17.32
N TYR A 124 19.78 -5.34 -16.49
CA TYR A 124 18.33 -5.09 -16.60
C TYR A 124 17.69 -5.48 -17.95
N LYS A 125 18.31 -6.35 -18.73
CA LYS A 125 17.72 -6.70 -20.03
C LYS A 125 16.56 -7.67 -19.92
N PHE A 126 16.63 -8.57 -18.94
CA PHE A 126 15.59 -9.58 -18.72
C PHE A 126 15.55 -10.05 -17.27
N VAL A 127 14.47 -10.72 -16.95
CA VAL A 127 14.26 -11.44 -15.68
C VAL A 127 14.14 -12.92 -16.02
N THR A 128 14.73 -13.79 -15.22
CA THR A 128 14.58 -15.25 -15.34
C THR A 128 13.68 -15.77 -14.23
N THR A 129 12.79 -16.68 -14.58
CA THR A 129 11.85 -17.34 -13.68
C THR A 129 11.78 -18.83 -13.99
N PRO A 130 11.28 -19.69 -13.10
CA PRO A 130 11.10 -21.11 -13.36
C PRO A 130 9.86 -21.42 -14.23
N ILE A 131 9.18 -20.43 -14.79
CA ILE A 131 8.00 -20.63 -15.64
C ILE A 131 8.39 -21.34 -16.94
N THR A 132 7.64 -22.38 -17.28
CA THR A 132 7.66 -23.07 -18.57
C THR A 132 6.24 -23.25 -19.07
N ALA A 133 6.07 -23.56 -20.35
CA ALA A 133 4.75 -23.92 -20.90
C ALA A 133 4.07 -25.08 -20.14
N ALA A 134 4.86 -26.02 -19.60
CA ALA A 134 4.36 -27.16 -18.83
C ALA A 134 3.99 -26.77 -17.38
N SER A 135 4.73 -25.83 -16.78
CA SER A 135 4.57 -25.46 -15.37
C SER A 135 3.62 -24.28 -15.13
N VAL A 136 3.26 -23.54 -16.17
CA VAL A 136 2.43 -22.34 -16.08
C VAL A 136 1.14 -22.52 -15.26
N LYS A 137 0.51 -23.69 -15.38
CA LYS A 137 -0.71 -24.02 -14.63
C LYS A 137 -0.53 -24.11 -13.11
N LYS A 138 0.72 -24.18 -12.63
CA LYS A 138 1.06 -24.25 -11.20
C LYS A 138 1.17 -22.87 -10.57
N TYR A 139 1.26 -21.81 -11.37
CA TYR A 139 1.34 -20.45 -10.88
C TYR A 139 -0.04 -19.86 -10.68
N GLY A 140 -0.21 -19.07 -9.63
CA GLY A 140 -1.45 -18.33 -9.38
C GLY A 140 -1.75 -17.45 -10.58
N LEU A 141 -3.00 -17.45 -10.99
CA LEU A 141 -3.49 -16.60 -12.06
C LEU A 141 -4.07 -15.34 -11.47
N PHE A 142 -3.59 -14.20 -11.96
CA PHE A 142 -4.24 -12.92 -11.72
C PHE A 142 -5.14 -12.65 -12.93
N ASP A 143 -6.33 -13.27 -12.94
CA ASP A 143 -7.29 -13.10 -14.03
C ASP A 143 -7.83 -11.67 -14.05
N GLY A 144 -7.59 -10.99 -15.16
CA GLY A 144 -8.37 -9.82 -15.61
C GLY A 144 -8.50 -8.66 -14.62
N ILE A 145 -7.47 -8.33 -13.86
CA ILE A 145 -7.61 -7.48 -12.70
C ILE A 145 -7.69 -6.02 -13.07
N PRO A 146 -8.80 -5.34 -12.72
CA PRO A 146 -8.76 -3.92 -12.46
C PRO A 146 -7.71 -3.64 -11.37
N LYS A 147 -7.01 -2.51 -11.43
CA LYS A 147 -5.88 -2.10 -10.57
C LYS A 147 -6.03 -2.30 -9.06
N SER A 148 -7.16 -2.76 -8.57
CA SER A 148 -7.51 -2.85 -7.14
C SER A 148 -8.01 -4.21 -6.64
N SER A 149 -8.10 -5.26 -7.45
CA SER A 149 -8.90 -6.44 -7.08
C SER A 149 -8.35 -7.79 -7.53
N GLY A 150 -7.08 -8.07 -7.26
CA GLY A 150 -6.59 -9.45 -7.33
C GLY A 150 -6.62 -10.11 -5.95
N PRO A 151 -6.48 -11.45 -5.86
CA PRO A 151 -6.30 -12.12 -4.58
C PRO A 151 -4.90 -11.82 -4.03
N LEU A 152 -4.69 -10.55 -3.65
CA LEU A 152 -3.54 -10.16 -2.86
C LEU A 152 -3.78 -10.69 -1.44
N ALA A 153 -2.72 -11.10 -0.77
CA ALA A 153 -2.78 -11.32 0.65
C ALA A 153 -3.25 -10.04 1.35
N GLU A 154 -3.86 -10.16 2.52
CA GLU A 154 -4.32 -9.01 3.27
C GLU A 154 -3.19 -8.00 3.45
N ARG A 155 -3.39 -6.77 2.96
CA ARG A 155 -2.44 -5.65 2.94
C ARG A 155 -1.26 -5.76 1.97
N ASP A 156 -1.22 -6.75 1.10
CA ASP A 156 -0.29 -6.70 -0.03
C ASP A 156 -0.69 -5.60 -1.01
N TRP A 157 0.29 -4.99 -1.68
CA TRP A 157 0.06 -3.88 -2.58
C TRP A 157 0.96 -3.94 -3.82
N ARG A 158 0.50 -3.31 -4.90
CA ARG A 158 1.22 -3.25 -6.17
C ARG A 158 2.16 -2.05 -6.21
N SER A 159 3.32 -2.22 -6.82
CA SER A 159 4.23 -1.08 -7.08
C SER A 159 3.54 0.07 -7.82
N SER A 160 2.60 -0.24 -8.72
CA SER A 160 1.82 0.75 -9.47
C SER A 160 0.84 1.55 -8.60
N GLU A 161 0.57 1.14 -7.37
CA GLU A 161 -0.30 1.89 -6.45
C GLU A 161 0.45 3.03 -5.77
N LEU A 162 1.76 2.86 -5.49
CA LEU A 162 2.58 3.91 -4.89
C LEU A 162 3.29 4.79 -5.94
N ILE A 163 3.71 4.20 -7.07
CA ILE A 163 4.35 4.97 -8.14
C ILE A 163 3.33 5.87 -8.81
N GLY A 164 3.56 7.17 -8.73
CA GLY A 164 2.67 8.21 -9.23
C GLY A 164 2.00 9.02 -8.12
N ASP A 165 2.00 8.53 -6.89
CA ASP A 165 1.41 9.22 -5.76
C ASP A 165 2.12 10.53 -5.42
N TYR A 166 1.37 11.43 -4.80
CA TYR A 166 1.88 12.70 -4.29
C TYR A 166 2.80 12.51 -3.11
N VAL A 167 3.87 13.29 -3.06
CA VAL A 167 4.82 13.32 -1.93
C VAL A 167 4.67 14.61 -1.16
N TYR A 168 4.50 14.51 0.14
CA TYR A 168 4.35 15.64 1.05
C TYR A 168 5.48 15.69 2.06
N LEU A 169 5.90 16.91 2.39
CA LEU A 169 6.79 17.22 3.49
C LEU A 169 5.99 17.58 4.75
N LYS A 170 6.67 17.75 5.89
CA LYS A 170 6.06 18.27 7.13
C LYS A 170 5.24 19.52 6.87
N GLY A 171 4.09 19.62 7.57
CA GLY A 171 3.16 20.72 7.40
C GLY A 171 2.26 20.59 6.17
N ASN A 172 2.13 19.37 5.63
CA ASN A 172 1.30 19.07 4.45
C ASN A 172 1.71 19.87 3.20
N LEU A 173 3.01 20.10 3.06
CA LEU A 173 3.56 20.80 1.92
C LEU A 173 3.75 19.83 0.76
N HIS A 174 2.97 20.00 -0.32
CA HIS A 174 3.17 19.23 -1.56
C HIS A 174 4.55 19.51 -2.13
N TYR A 175 5.29 18.44 -2.44
CA TYR A 175 6.69 18.53 -2.82
C TYR A 175 6.97 17.89 -4.17
N ALA A 176 6.47 16.68 -4.41
CA ALA A 176 6.94 15.83 -5.49
C ALA A 176 5.92 14.75 -5.85
N TYR A 177 6.31 13.91 -6.80
CA TYR A 177 5.64 12.65 -7.12
C TYR A 177 6.59 11.48 -6.97
N VAL A 178 6.09 10.35 -6.51
CA VAL A 178 6.83 9.09 -6.52
C VAL A 178 7.09 8.65 -7.96
N ARG A 179 8.35 8.45 -8.30
CA ARG A 179 8.75 8.06 -9.67
C ARG A 179 9.27 6.65 -9.78
N ASP A 180 9.85 6.14 -8.71
CA ASP A 180 10.44 4.80 -8.70
C ASP A 180 10.57 4.29 -7.26
N LEU A 181 10.77 3.00 -7.15
CA LEU A 181 11.08 2.30 -5.91
C LEU A 181 12.39 1.54 -6.11
N ILE A 182 13.26 1.56 -5.10
CA ILE A 182 14.51 0.80 -5.13
C ILE A 182 14.42 -0.33 -4.13
N VAL A 183 14.54 -1.55 -4.64
CA VAL A 183 14.55 -2.77 -3.82
C VAL A 183 15.94 -3.37 -3.77
N SER A 184 16.33 -3.93 -2.64
CA SER A 184 17.57 -4.72 -2.52
C SER A 184 17.49 -5.99 -3.37
N LYS A 185 18.61 -6.65 -3.56
CA LYS A 185 18.63 -7.97 -4.22
C LYS A 185 17.79 -9.01 -3.47
N GLY A 186 17.67 -8.86 -2.16
CA GLY A 186 16.81 -9.69 -1.31
C GLY A 186 15.31 -9.33 -1.37
N GLY A 187 14.93 -8.28 -2.11
CA GLY A 187 13.55 -7.85 -2.25
C GLY A 187 13.07 -6.83 -1.20
N GLU A 188 13.95 -6.28 -0.38
CA GLU A 188 13.57 -5.26 0.60
C GLU A 188 13.47 -3.88 -0.06
N LEU A 189 12.38 -3.18 0.15
CA LEU A 189 12.19 -1.80 -0.32
C LEU A 189 13.06 -0.85 0.50
N GLN A 190 14.07 -0.30 -0.13
CA GLN A 190 15.09 0.53 0.51
C GLN A 190 14.80 2.02 0.38
N ALA A 191 14.31 2.42 -0.79
CA ALA A 191 14.12 3.84 -1.09
C ALA A 191 12.94 4.11 -1.99
N VAL A 192 12.40 5.31 -1.85
CA VAL A 192 11.46 5.94 -2.76
C VAL A 192 12.21 7.02 -3.54
N ILE A 193 12.13 6.97 -4.85
CA ILE A 193 12.69 7.99 -5.74
C ILE A 193 11.57 8.94 -6.13
N VAL A 194 11.79 10.22 -5.92
CA VAL A 194 10.80 11.25 -6.21
C VAL A 194 11.29 12.25 -7.25
N SER A 195 10.35 12.87 -7.93
CA SER A 195 10.59 14.01 -8.82
C SER A 195 9.86 15.22 -8.27
N PRO A 196 10.55 16.27 -7.84
CA PRO A 196 9.93 17.50 -7.38
C PRO A 196 9.00 18.10 -8.42
N ASP A 197 7.97 18.78 -7.96
CA ASP A 197 7.04 19.47 -8.81
C ASP A 197 7.69 20.73 -9.43
N VAL A 198 7.15 21.16 -10.57
CA VAL A 198 7.55 22.41 -11.25
C VAL A 198 7.27 23.57 -10.29
N GLY A 199 8.32 24.30 -9.94
CA GLY A 199 8.22 25.42 -8.99
C GLY A 199 8.75 25.13 -7.58
N PHE A 200 9.09 23.88 -7.26
CA PHE A 200 9.83 23.59 -6.05
C PHE A 200 11.34 23.84 -6.31
N SER A 201 11.83 24.99 -5.88
CA SER A 201 13.27 25.30 -5.97
C SER A 201 14.00 24.78 -4.74
N HIS A 202 15.15 24.14 -4.96
CA HIS A 202 16.15 23.94 -3.93
C HIS A 202 16.81 25.28 -3.56
N GLY A 203 17.47 25.37 -2.41
CA GLY A 203 17.83 26.62 -1.75
C GLY A 203 18.64 27.66 -2.54
N ASP A 204 19.26 27.30 -3.67
CA ASP A 204 19.97 28.20 -4.58
C ASP A 204 19.08 28.86 -5.65
N GLY A 205 17.75 28.63 -5.60
CA GLY A 205 16.83 29.11 -6.60
C GLY A 205 16.86 28.36 -7.92
N SER A 206 17.75 27.39 -8.08
CA SER A 206 17.80 26.55 -9.27
C SER A 206 16.71 25.49 -9.22
N TYR A 207 15.92 25.40 -10.27
CA TYR A 207 15.06 24.26 -10.54
C TYR A 207 15.95 23.13 -11.08
N SER A 208 16.40 22.26 -10.21
CA SER A 208 17.03 21.04 -10.69
C SER A 208 15.95 20.00 -10.96
N GLY A 209 15.59 19.83 -12.22
CA GLY A 209 14.68 18.77 -12.70
C GLY A 209 15.25 17.37 -12.49
N GLY A 210 15.81 17.09 -11.30
CA GLY A 210 16.44 15.83 -10.92
C GLY A 210 15.48 14.89 -10.21
N TYR A 211 15.96 13.69 -9.96
CA TYR A 211 15.32 12.72 -9.06
C TYR A 211 16.03 12.76 -7.72
N TYR A 212 15.28 12.54 -6.64
CA TYR A 212 15.83 12.51 -5.29
C TYR A 212 15.44 11.23 -4.60
N ALA A 213 16.38 10.63 -3.86
CA ALA A 213 16.16 9.38 -3.14
C ALA A 213 15.90 9.65 -1.67
N TYR A 214 14.88 9.02 -1.14
CA TYR A 214 14.53 9.04 0.29
C TYR A 214 14.41 7.63 0.83
N PRO A 215 14.78 7.39 2.10
CA PRO A 215 14.51 6.12 2.76
C PRO A 215 13.02 5.78 2.69
N TYR A 216 12.71 4.49 2.57
CA TYR A 216 11.33 4.04 2.67
C TYR A 216 10.85 4.03 4.13
N TYR A 217 9.77 4.73 4.42
CA TYR A 217 9.23 4.89 5.76
C TYR A 217 8.04 3.99 6.07
N GLY A 218 7.84 2.97 5.28
CA GLY A 218 6.82 1.98 5.55
C GLY A 218 5.45 2.32 4.97
N TYR A 219 4.57 1.37 5.14
CA TYR A 219 3.15 1.47 4.86
C TYR A 219 2.50 2.25 6.00
N GLY A 220 1.89 3.40 5.70
CA GLY A 220 1.27 4.24 6.71
C GLY A 220 0.17 3.47 7.46
N TYR A 221 0.29 3.36 8.77
CA TYR A 221 -0.68 2.72 9.65
C TYR A 221 -1.95 3.56 9.76
N GLY A 222 -2.68 3.73 8.66
CA GLY A 222 -3.92 4.51 8.63
C GLY A 222 -5.15 3.69 8.30
N TYR A 223 -5.01 2.44 7.93
CA TYR A 223 -6.16 1.59 7.62
C TYR A 223 -6.79 1.06 8.91
N GLY A 224 -7.90 1.66 9.32
CA GLY A 224 -8.82 1.12 10.31
C GLY A 224 -8.74 1.65 11.72
N HIS A 225 -7.78 2.48 12.11
CA HIS A 225 -7.64 2.95 13.50
C HIS A 225 -7.47 4.47 13.67
N GLY A 226 -7.93 5.31 12.76
CA GLY A 226 -8.10 6.76 13.00
C GLY A 226 -6.84 7.55 13.43
N TYR A 227 -5.68 6.93 13.44
CA TYR A 227 -4.42 7.53 13.87
C TYR A 227 -3.56 7.76 12.65
N GLY A 228 -3.63 8.98 12.13
CA GLY A 228 -2.76 9.42 11.05
C GLY A 228 -1.31 9.36 11.49
N HIS A 229 -0.59 8.31 11.11
CA HIS A 229 0.84 8.46 11.01
C HIS A 229 1.10 9.40 9.85
N GLU A 230 1.61 10.57 10.18
CA GLU A 230 1.95 11.62 9.22
C GLU A 230 3.16 11.24 8.36
N VAL A 231 3.65 10.01 8.42
CA VAL A 231 4.86 9.54 7.75
C VAL A 231 4.63 8.19 7.09
N GLY A 232 5.19 8.02 5.89
CA GLY A 232 5.05 6.82 5.07
C GLY A 232 3.91 6.89 4.07
N TRP A 233 3.59 5.77 3.45
CA TRP A 233 2.57 5.68 2.42
C TRP A 233 1.16 5.51 2.98
N ASN A 234 0.25 6.36 2.51
CA ASN A 234 -1.18 6.28 2.79
C ASN A 234 -1.96 6.04 1.48
N PRO A 235 -2.26 4.80 1.12
CA PRO A 235 -2.93 4.48 -0.14
C PRO A 235 -4.37 5.01 -0.21
N GLY A 236 -5.02 5.22 0.93
CA GLY A 236 -6.38 5.77 0.97
C GLY A 236 -6.47 7.19 0.42
N ASN A 237 -5.38 7.94 0.48
CA ASN A 237 -5.29 9.32 -0.01
C ASN A 237 -4.32 9.48 -1.19
N ALA A 238 -3.68 8.41 -1.67
CA ALA A 238 -2.62 8.45 -2.67
C ALA A 238 -1.48 9.40 -2.28
N HIS A 239 -1.07 9.36 -1.01
CA HIS A 239 -0.03 10.22 -0.45
C HIS A 239 1.13 9.41 0.13
N TYR A 240 2.34 9.86 -0.14
CA TYR A 240 3.55 9.43 0.53
C TYR A 240 4.13 10.59 1.35
N ASN A 241 4.13 10.47 2.66
CA ASN A 241 4.52 11.53 3.57
C ASN A 241 5.95 11.33 4.06
N LEU A 242 6.80 12.31 3.84
CA LEU A 242 8.19 12.33 4.28
C LEU A 242 8.30 13.08 5.63
N PRO A 243 9.15 12.58 6.58
CA PRO A 243 9.33 13.20 7.88
C PRO A 243 10.32 14.39 7.85
N TYR A 244 10.35 15.15 6.75
CA TYR A 244 11.28 16.26 6.53
C TYR A 244 10.54 17.58 6.35
N ALA A 245 11.13 18.66 6.87
CA ALA A 245 10.75 20.01 6.49
C ALA A 245 11.46 20.42 5.18
N LYS A 246 11.01 21.49 4.54
CA LYS A 246 11.66 22.02 3.34
C LYS A 246 13.15 22.30 3.53
N ALA A 247 13.51 22.84 4.72
CA ALA A 247 14.89 23.17 5.05
C ALA A 247 15.82 21.94 5.11
N ASP A 248 15.26 20.75 5.43
CA ASP A 248 16.04 19.52 5.58
C ASP A 248 16.47 18.91 4.24
N ILE A 249 15.90 19.39 3.13
CA ILE A 249 16.10 18.80 1.80
C ILE A 249 16.70 19.76 0.77
N THR A 250 16.97 21.01 1.16
CA THR A 250 17.43 22.06 0.21
C THR A 250 18.79 21.75 -0.43
N ASP A 251 19.68 21.09 0.30
CA ASP A 251 21.06 20.83 -0.12
C ASP A 251 21.27 19.38 -0.61
N LEU A 252 20.19 18.66 -0.87
CA LEU A 252 20.30 17.29 -1.35
C LEU A 252 20.80 17.24 -2.78
N LEU A 253 21.73 16.31 -3.04
CA LEU A 253 22.19 16.02 -4.39
C LEU A 253 21.17 15.12 -5.13
N PRO A 254 20.98 15.36 -6.44
CA PRO A 254 20.14 14.50 -7.26
C PRO A 254 20.61 13.04 -7.26
N TYR A 255 19.65 12.12 -7.23
CA TYR A 255 19.91 10.70 -7.34
C TYR A 255 20.30 10.33 -8.78
N ALA A 256 21.46 9.70 -8.93
CA ALA A 256 21.91 9.19 -10.22
C ALA A 256 21.52 7.71 -10.37
N TYR A 257 20.62 7.41 -11.29
CA TYR A 257 20.34 6.02 -11.65
C TYR A 257 21.62 5.31 -12.15
N ARG A 258 21.78 4.05 -11.78
CA ARG A 258 22.77 3.18 -12.40
C ARG A 258 22.53 3.15 -13.93
N LYS A 259 23.57 3.45 -14.71
CA LYS A 259 23.56 3.38 -16.18
C LYS A 259 23.44 1.94 -16.67
#